data_6695be014ce7e2a08134f3708b87cd83
#
_entry.id   6695be014ce7e2a08134f3708b87cd83
#
_cell.length_a   1.000
_cell.length_b   1.000
_cell.length_c   1.000
_cell.angle_alpha   90.00
_cell.angle_beta   90.00
_cell.angle_gamma   90.00
#
_symmetry.space_group_name_H-M   'P 1'
#
loop_
_entity.id
_entity.type
_entity.pdbx_description
1 polymer ?
#
loop_
_entity_poly.entity_id
_entity_poly.type
_entity_poly.pdbx_seq_one_letter_code
_entity_poly.pdbx_strand_id
1 'polypeptide(L)'
;GAWPTQELSPQVIVNCADTASGCHGGDMLSAYRMMKEMGVPEEGCMRYTATDNECTDFNICRDCGHDTPCHAVQNFTKYYVEEYGYVTGEEKMMKEIYARGPITCAIAVPDDFLAYKEGVYRDKTGVTTLEHAISVVGWGETEDGEKYWIGRNSWGNYWGENGWFRIVVGKNDLGITGSCNWGVPIIDFSCVCYLSNRRTQMSSLCCLL
;
A
#
# COMPACT_ATOMS: atom_id res chain seq x y z
N GLY A 1 -14.02 2.27 6.08
CA GLY A 1 -13.53 0.99 5.61
C GLY A 1 -14.33 -0.16 6.19
N ALA A 2 -14.37 -1.29 5.51
CA ALA A 2 -14.94 -2.50 6.05
C ALA A 2 -14.04 -3.07 7.17
N TRP A 3 -14.65 -3.64 8.19
CA TRP A 3 -13.94 -4.36 9.24
C TRP A 3 -14.17 -5.87 9.07
N PRO A 4 -13.15 -6.72 9.26
CA PRO A 4 -11.75 -6.38 9.63
C PRO A 4 -10.94 -5.81 8.46
N THR A 5 -9.95 -4.97 8.78
CA THR A 5 -8.96 -4.51 7.80
C THR A 5 -7.98 -5.64 7.54
N GLN A 6 -7.79 -6.00 6.27
CA GLN A 6 -6.86 -7.03 5.87
C GLN A 6 -5.49 -6.41 5.59
N GLU A 7 -4.47 -6.82 6.34
CA GLU A 7 -3.08 -6.43 6.10
C GLU A 7 -2.41 -7.47 5.20
N LEU A 8 -1.91 -7.04 4.06
CA LEU A 8 -1.20 -7.92 3.12
C LEU A 8 0.29 -7.98 3.47
N SER A 9 0.95 -9.10 3.14
CA SER A 9 2.34 -9.33 3.47
C SER A 9 3.30 -8.51 2.59
N PRO A 10 4.00 -7.49 3.12
CA PRO A 10 5.05 -6.81 2.37
C PRO A 10 6.28 -7.69 2.19
N GLN A 11 6.51 -8.68 3.06
CA GLN A 11 7.63 -9.60 2.94
C GLN A 11 7.54 -10.44 1.67
N VAL A 12 6.35 -10.87 1.27
CA VAL A 12 6.16 -11.62 0.03
C VAL A 12 6.48 -10.78 -1.19
N ILE A 13 6.22 -9.47 -1.15
CA ILE A 13 6.65 -8.55 -2.22
C ILE A 13 8.18 -8.48 -2.27
N VAL A 14 8.85 -8.36 -1.12
CA VAL A 14 10.32 -8.36 -1.03
C VAL A 14 10.91 -9.65 -1.60
N ASN A 15 10.31 -10.80 -1.29
CA ASN A 15 10.81 -12.11 -1.69
C ASN A 15 10.56 -12.42 -3.18
N CYS A 16 9.45 -11.92 -3.77
CA CYS A 16 8.93 -12.49 -5.01
C CYS A 16 8.73 -11.48 -6.17
N ALA A 17 8.84 -10.17 -5.94
CA ALA A 17 8.71 -9.23 -7.04
C ALA A 17 9.95 -9.30 -7.96
N ASP A 18 9.76 -9.63 -9.22
CA ASP A 18 10.80 -10.05 -10.19
C ASP A 18 11.82 -8.96 -10.58
N THR A 19 11.48 -7.69 -10.47
CA THR A 19 12.40 -6.56 -10.70
C THR A 19 12.81 -5.87 -9.41
N ALA A 20 12.44 -6.44 -8.26
CA ALA A 20 12.89 -5.98 -6.97
C ALA A 20 14.27 -6.56 -6.64
N SER A 21 15.12 -5.75 -6.04
CA SER A 21 16.39 -6.19 -5.46
C SER A 21 16.22 -6.50 -3.96
N GLY A 22 15.09 -7.11 -3.62
CA GLY A 22 14.74 -7.44 -2.24
C GLY A 22 14.75 -6.20 -1.34
N CYS A 23 15.53 -6.24 -0.26
CA CYS A 23 15.72 -5.12 0.66
C CYS A 23 16.51 -3.93 0.08
N HIS A 24 17.06 -4.05 -1.12
CA HIS A 24 17.79 -2.98 -1.80
C HIS A 24 16.91 -2.10 -2.70
N GLY A 25 15.61 -2.30 -2.67
CA GLY A 25 14.62 -1.51 -3.41
C GLY A 25 14.01 -2.25 -4.59
N GLY A 26 13.21 -1.54 -5.38
CA GLY A 26 12.51 -2.13 -6.51
C GLY A 26 11.62 -1.13 -7.23
N ASP A 27 10.94 -1.61 -8.25
CA ASP A 27 9.95 -0.85 -9.01
C ASP A 27 8.54 -1.13 -8.49
N MET A 28 7.76 -0.08 -8.29
CA MET A 28 6.39 -0.16 -7.78
C MET A 28 5.46 -0.98 -8.68
N LEU A 29 5.66 -0.90 -10.02
CA LEU A 29 4.84 -1.68 -10.96
C LEU A 29 5.14 -3.17 -10.91
N SER A 30 6.37 -3.56 -10.57
CA SER A 30 6.70 -4.97 -10.41
C SER A 30 5.93 -5.60 -9.26
N ALA A 31 5.73 -4.86 -8.18
CA ALA A 31 4.87 -5.28 -7.07
C ALA A 31 3.41 -5.49 -7.52
N TYR A 32 2.84 -4.52 -8.26
CA TYR A 32 1.48 -4.68 -8.78
C TYR A 32 1.35 -5.83 -9.79
N ARG A 33 2.36 -6.03 -10.65
CA ARG A 33 2.40 -7.15 -11.59
C ARG A 33 2.41 -8.48 -10.82
N MET A 34 3.29 -8.63 -9.84
CA MET A 34 3.34 -9.81 -9.00
C MET A 34 2.00 -10.06 -8.30
N MET A 35 1.38 -9.01 -7.73
CA MET A 35 0.05 -9.12 -7.10
C MET A 35 -1.02 -9.55 -8.10
N LYS A 36 -0.93 -9.14 -9.37
CA LYS A 36 -1.86 -9.58 -10.42
C LYS A 36 -1.65 -11.04 -10.81
N GLU A 37 -0.41 -11.47 -10.97
CA GLU A 37 -0.06 -12.78 -11.51
C GLU A 37 -0.08 -13.88 -10.45
N MET A 38 0.46 -13.62 -9.28
CA MET A 38 0.66 -14.60 -8.21
C MET A 38 -0.29 -14.41 -7.02
N GLY A 39 -0.73 -13.18 -6.78
CA GLY A 39 -1.45 -12.78 -5.58
C GLY A 39 -0.52 -12.68 -4.36
N VAL A 40 -1.01 -12.04 -3.30
CA VAL A 40 -0.29 -11.84 -2.04
C VAL A 40 -1.14 -12.33 -0.89
N PRO A 41 -0.58 -13.11 0.07
CA PRO A 41 -1.29 -13.50 1.27
C PRO A 41 -1.40 -12.35 2.28
N GLU A 42 -2.13 -12.57 3.34
CA GLU A 42 -2.12 -11.71 4.50
C GLU A 42 -0.79 -11.76 5.26
N GLU A 43 -0.53 -10.73 6.08
CA GLU A 43 0.67 -10.60 6.91
C GLU A 43 0.88 -11.79 7.87
N GLY A 44 -0.21 -12.43 8.32
CA GLY A 44 -0.14 -13.62 9.17
C GLY A 44 0.51 -14.83 8.50
N CYS A 45 0.43 -14.96 7.18
CA CYS A 45 1.06 -16.02 6.37
C CYS A 45 2.59 -15.88 6.34
N MET A 46 3.07 -14.65 6.11
CA MET A 46 4.50 -14.34 6.05
C MET A 46 4.75 -12.94 6.59
N ARG A 47 5.17 -12.88 7.84
CA ARG A 47 5.46 -11.62 8.53
C ARG A 47 6.68 -10.92 7.96
N TYR A 48 6.67 -9.60 8.03
CA TYR A 48 7.80 -8.79 7.61
C TYR A 48 9.03 -9.04 8.49
N THR A 49 10.12 -9.47 7.87
CA THR A 49 11.40 -9.80 8.54
C THR A 49 12.55 -8.89 8.12
N ALA A 50 12.34 -8.00 7.14
CA ALA A 50 13.38 -7.13 6.58
C ALA A 50 14.63 -7.91 6.12
N THR A 51 14.41 -9.07 5.51
CA THR A 51 15.47 -9.97 5.01
C THR A 51 15.15 -10.39 3.58
N ASP A 52 16.17 -10.51 2.74
CA ASP A 52 16.01 -11.09 1.41
C ASP A 52 15.91 -12.61 1.54
N ASN A 53 14.80 -13.17 1.06
CA ASN A 53 14.63 -14.61 0.98
C ASN A 53 14.27 -14.99 -0.47
N GLU A 54 14.56 -16.21 -0.84
CA GLU A 54 14.12 -16.77 -2.13
C GLU A 54 12.59 -16.88 -2.18
N CYS A 55 12.02 -16.64 -3.37
CA CYS A 55 10.59 -16.81 -3.61
C CYS A 55 10.24 -18.30 -3.69
N THR A 56 9.96 -18.91 -2.54
CA THR A 56 9.56 -20.31 -2.40
C THR A 56 8.23 -20.40 -1.67
N ASP A 57 7.52 -21.52 -1.78
CA ASP A 57 6.26 -21.74 -1.07
C ASP A 57 6.40 -21.47 0.43
N PHE A 58 7.53 -21.85 1.03
CA PHE A 58 7.83 -21.62 2.44
C PHE A 58 7.98 -20.14 2.80
N ASN A 59 8.46 -19.32 1.87
CA ASN A 59 8.64 -17.89 2.05
C ASN A 59 7.47 -17.04 1.50
N ILE A 60 6.40 -17.71 1.05
CA ILE A 60 5.13 -17.08 0.68
C ILE A 60 4.10 -17.26 1.81
N CYS A 61 3.91 -18.49 2.28
CA CYS A 61 3.04 -18.76 3.43
C CYS A 61 3.55 -19.97 4.21
N ARG A 62 3.74 -19.81 5.51
CA ARG A 62 4.22 -20.89 6.39
C ARG A 62 3.47 -20.93 7.71
N ASP A 63 3.34 -22.13 8.24
CA ASP A 63 2.86 -22.38 9.59
C ASP A 63 4.02 -22.90 10.45
N CYS A 64 4.14 -22.34 11.64
CA CYS A 64 5.16 -22.69 12.63
C CYS A 64 4.46 -23.08 13.94
N GLY A 65 4.16 -24.35 14.10
CA GLY A 65 3.55 -24.87 15.31
C GLY A 65 4.51 -24.85 16.51
N HIS A 66 3.95 -24.93 17.73
CA HIS A 66 4.74 -24.92 18.95
C HIS A 66 5.68 -26.15 19.03
N ASP A 67 5.20 -27.31 18.61
CA ASP A 67 5.91 -28.60 18.74
C ASP A 67 6.29 -29.22 17.39
N THR A 68 6.08 -28.51 16.28
CA THR A 68 6.38 -28.99 14.94
C THR A 68 7.27 -27.99 14.19
N PRO A 69 8.21 -28.47 13.35
CA PRO A 69 8.98 -27.57 12.48
C PRO A 69 8.06 -26.75 11.58
N CYS A 70 8.48 -25.53 11.26
CA CYS A 70 7.78 -24.72 10.28
C CYS A 70 7.69 -25.46 8.94
N HIS A 71 6.55 -25.36 8.27
CA HIS A 71 6.32 -25.94 6.96
C HIS A 71 5.54 -24.98 6.06
N ALA A 72 5.67 -25.16 4.73
CA ALA A 72 4.94 -24.38 3.76
C ALA A 72 3.45 -24.73 3.79
N VAL A 73 2.60 -23.70 3.77
CA VAL A 73 1.13 -23.84 3.64
C VAL A 73 0.77 -23.69 2.16
N GLN A 74 0.03 -24.66 1.60
CA GLN A 74 -0.34 -24.67 0.20
C GLN A 74 -1.68 -24.01 -0.10
N ASN A 75 -2.63 -24.11 0.84
CA ASN A 75 -3.98 -23.61 0.70
C ASN A 75 -4.22 -22.43 1.64
N PHE A 76 -4.15 -21.23 1.11
CA PHE A 76 -4.38 -19.98 1.82
C PHE A 76 -5.07 -18.95 0.91
N THR A 77 -5.70 -17.94 1.49
CA THR A 77 -6.33 -16.87 0.73
C THR A 77 -5.27 -15.98 0.08
N LYS A 78 -5.43 -15.73 -1.20
CA LYS A 78 -4.60 -14.80 -1.98
C LYS A 78 -5.42 -13.60 -2.42
N TYR A 79 -4.82 -12.43 -2.32
CA TYR A 79 -5.40 -11.15 -2.74
C TYR A 79 -4.72 -10.69 -4.02
N TYR A 80 -5.51 -10.33 -5.02
CA TYR A 80 -5.04 -10.01 -6.35
C TYR A 80 -5.36 -8.58 -6.75
N VAL A 81 -4.58 -8.06 -7.67
CA VAL A 81 -4.85 -6.84 -8.42
C VAL A 81 -5.45 -7.21 -9.78
N GLU A 82 -6.61 -6.65 -10.12
CA GLU A 82 -7.27 -6.87 -11.41
C GLU A 82 -6.56 -6.10 -12.54
N GLU A 83 -6.32 -4.81 -12.29
CA GLU A 83 -5.62 -3.93 -13.20
C GLU A 83 -4.75 -2.92 -12.44
N TYR A 84 -3.72 -2.42 -13.11
CA TYR A 84 -2.82 -1.43 -12.57
C TYR A 84 -2.24 -0.55 -13.68
N GLY A 85 -1.70 0.60 -13.33
CA GLY A 85 -1.09 1.50 -14.30
C GLY A 85 -0.40 2.70 -13.68
N TYR A 86 0.05 3.58 -14.56
CA TYR A 86 0.69 4.83 -14.22
C TYR A 86 -0.30 5.97 -14.11
N VAL A 87 -0.01 6.92 -13.23
CA VAL A 87 -0.67 8.22 -13.18
C VAL A 87 0.36 9.30 -12.86
N THR A 88 0.30 10.42 -13.57
CA THR A 88 1.20 11.56 -13.37
C THR A 88 0.43 12.86 -13.49
N GLY A 89 0.87 13.86 -12.73
CA GLY A 89 0.26 15.19 -12.71
C GLY A 89 -0.94 15.29 -11.77
N GLU A 90 -1.04 16.41 -11.10
CA GLU A 90 -1.93 16.66 -9.95
C GLU A 90 -3.40 16.32 -10.23
N GLU A 91 -3.95 16.85 -11.33
CA GLU A 91 -5.36 16.65 -11.66
C GLU A 91 -5.70 15.16 -11.86
N LYS A 92 -4.82 14.41 -12.55
CA LYS A 92 -5.02 12.99 -12.79
C LYS A 92 -4.88 12.18 -11.50
N MET A 93 -3.91 12.53 -10.66
CA MET A 93 -3.73 11.90 -9.35
C MET A 93 -4.95 12.12 -8.46
N MET A 94 -5.49 13.34 -8.38
CA MET A 94 -6.72 13.64 -7.64
C MET A 94 -7.92 12.83 -8.15
N LYS A 95 -8.10 12.76 -9.49
CA LYS A 95 -9.16 11.95 -10.09
C LYS A 95 -9.01 10.46 -9.78
N GLU A 96 -7.78 9.96 -9.84
CA GLU A 96 -7.48 8.57 -9.53
C GLU A 96 -7.79 8.22 -8.08
N ILE A 97 -7.28 9.02 -7.14
CA ILE A 97 -7.51 8.84 -5.71
C ILE A 97 -9.01 8.94 -5.38
N TYR A 98 -9.71 9.89 -5.99
CA TYR A 98 -11.15 10.06 -5.78
C TYR A 98 -11.97 8.85 -6.29
N ALA A 99 -11.58 8.31 -7.44
CA ALA A 99 -12.32 7.23 -8.08
C ALA A 99 -12.03 5.85 -7.46
N ARG A 100 -10.78 5.57 -7.11
CA ARG A 100 -10.31 4.22 -6.76
C ARG A 100 -9.52 4.12 -5.44
N GLY A 101 -9.22 5.24 -4.81
CA GLY A 101 -8.52 5.27 -3.53
C GLY A 101 -7.02 5.55 -3.65
N PRO A 102 -6.23 5.19 -2.62
CA PRO A 102 -4.81 5.52 -2.54
C PRO A 102 -3.99 5.06 -3.73
N ILE A 103 -2.98 5.86 -4.06
CA ILE A 103 -1.99 5.56 -5.10
C ILE A 103 -0.59 5.48 -4.49
N THR A 104 0.31 4.75 -5.13
CA THR A 104 1.73 4.68 -4.74
C THR A 104 2.52 5.68 -5.55
N CYS A 105 3.32 6.54 -4.90
CA CYS A 105 4.16 7.52 -5.59
C CYS A 105 5.62 7.40 -5.14
N ALA A 106 6.54 7.69 -6.06
CA ALA A 106 7.94 7.85 -5.73
C ALA A 106 8.27 9.31 -5.39
N ILE A 107 9.14 9.52 -4.41
CA ILE A 107 9.62 10.84 -3.98
C ILE A 107 11.13 10.85 -3.76
N ALA A 108 11.71 12.04 -3.81
CA ALA A 108 13.04 12.30 -3.28
C ALA A 108 13.01 12.43 -1.75
N VAL A 109 14.16 12.18 -1.10
CA VAL A 109 14.25 12.17 0.37
C VAL A 109 15.45 13.03 0.85
N PRO A 110 15.37 14.35 0.80
CA PRO A 110 16.40 15.19 1.38
C PRO A 110 16.38 15.14 2.92
N ASP A 111 17.49 15.56 3.53
CA ASP A 111 17.69 15.49 4.98
C ASP A 111 16.59 16.20 5.80
N ASP A 112 16.06 17.31 5.29
CA ASP A 112 14.99 18.03 5.97
C ASP A 112 13.64 17.29 5.92
N PHE A 113 13.42 16.47 4.87
CA PHE A 113 12.27 15.56 4.85
C PHE A 113 12.46 14.38 5.82
N LEU A 114 13.67 13.84 5.93
CA LEU A 114 13.98 12.84 6.98
C LEU A 114 13.66 13.36 8.39
N ALA A 115 13.92 14.65 8.62
CA ALA A 115 13.68 15.33 9.90
C ALA A 115 12.25 15.88 10.07
N TYR A 116 11.36 15.67 9.08
CA TYR A 116 9.98 16.20 9.14
C TYR A 116 9.22 15.71 10.38
N LYS A 117 8.45 16.63 11.00
CA LYS A 117 7.66 16.34 12.20
C LYS A 117 6.17 16.63 12.00
N GLU A 118 5.83 17.82 11.48
CA GLU A 118 4.46 18.27 11.32
C GLU A 118 4.32 19.44 10.33
N GLY A 119 3.09 19.74 9.95
CA GLY A 119 2.76 20.86 9.07
C GLY A 119 2.84 20.51 7.58
N VAL A 120 2.59 21.48 6.72
CA VAL A 120 2.71 21.29 5.28
C VAL A 120 4.17 21.44 4.88
N TYR A 121 4.80 20.33 4.48
CA TYR A 121 6.20 20.31 4.01
C TYR A 121 6.33 21.05 2.67
N ARG A 122 7.43 21.77 2.55
CA ARG A 122 7.83 22.48 1.32
C ARG A 122 9.30 22.22 1.10
N ASP A 123 9.59 21.61 -0.04
CA ASP A 123 10.97 21.37 -0.43
C ASP A 123 11.73 22.68 -0.66
N LYS A 124 12.91 22.79 -0.07
CA LYS A 124 13.85 23.91 -0.24
C LYS A 124 15.08 23.53 -1.04
N THR A 125 15.23 22.26 -1.35
CA THR A 125 16.42 21.71 -1.98
C THR A 125 16.30 21.64 -3.50
N GLY A 126 15.09 21.49 -4.03
CA GLY A 126 14.81 21.24 -5.44
C GLY A 126 15.25 19.86 -5.92
N VAL A 127 15.51 18.93 -5.00
CA VAL A 127 15.89 17.55 -5.35
C VAL A 127 14.67 16.78 -5.85
N THR A 128 14.81 16.16 -7.02
CA THR A 128 13.76 15.36 -7.66
C THR A 128 14.21 13.95 -8.02
N THR A 129 15.34 13.50 -7.51
CA THR A 129 15.82 12.11 -7.68
C THR A 129 14.92 11.19 -6.88
N LEU A 130 14.09 10.42 -7.56
CA LEU A 130 13.10 9.54 -6.94
C LEU A 130 13.78 8.29 -6.39
N GLU A 131 13.68 8.06 -5.08
CA GLU A 131 14.39 6.99 -4.38
C GLU A 131 13.56 6.31 -3.27
N HIS A 132 12.36 6.82 -2.99
CA HIS A 132 11.52 6.30 -1.93
C HIS A 132 10.06 6.20 -2.38
N ALA A 133 9.40 5.09 -2.06
CA ALA A 133 7.99 4.88 -2.37
C ALA A 133 7.11 5.19 -1.15
N ILE A 134 6.04 5.95 -1.38
CA ILE A 134 5.04 6.32 -0.37
C ILE A 134 3.63 6.10 -0.91
N SER A 135 2.64 6.13 -0.02
CA SER A 135 1.23 6.10 -0.44
C SER A 135 0.61 7.49 -0.33
N VAL A 136 0.02 8.00 -1.41
CA VAL A 136 -0.78 9.23 -1.41
C VAL A 136 -2.24 8.84 -1.30
N VAL A 137 -2.89 9.25 -0.22
CA VAL A 137 -4.25 8.82 0.12
C VAL A 137 -5.31 9.88 -0.13
N GLY A 138 -4.89 11.13 -0.33
CA GLY A 138 -5.80 12.25 -0.49
C GLY A 138 -5.10 13.60 -0.56
N TRP A 139 -5.88 14.63 -0.45
CA TRP A 139 -5.43 16.02 -0.38
C TRP A 139 -6.33 16.83 0.54
N GLY A 140 -5.86 17.98 0.93
CA GLY A 140 -6.60 18.93 1.75
C GLY A 140 -6.21 20.36 1.43
N GLU A 141 -6.77 21.28 2.19
CA GLU A 141 -6.48 22.71 2.12
C GLU A 141 -6.35 23.27 3.54
N THR A 142 -5.37 24.13 3.74
CA THR A 142 -5.19 24.84 5.01
C THR A 142 -6.22 25.96 5.13
N GLU A 143 -6.35 26.56 6.31
CA GLU A 143 -7.23 27.73 6.56
C GLU A 143 -6.87 28.92 5.64
N ASP A 144 -5.60 29.03 5.25
CA ASP A 144 -5.10 30.08 4.35
C ASP A 144 -5.27 29.74 2.86
N GLY A 145 -5.91 28.60 2.53
CA GLY A 145 -6.19 28.19 1.15
C GLY A 145 -5.03 27.48 0.45
N GLU A 146 -3.98 27.05 1.17
CA GLU A 146 -2.90 26.28 0.59
C GLU A 146 -3.27 24.81 0.48
N LYS A 147 -3.19 24.24 -0.72
CA LYS A 147 -3.47 22.83 -0.99
C LYS A 147 -2.26 21.95 -0.68
N TYR A 148 -2.54 20.78 -0.10
CA TYR A 148 -1.51 19.79 0.21
C TYR A 148 -1.97 18.37 -0.09
N TRP A 149 -1.01 17.51 -0.43
CA TRP A 149 -1.19 16.05 -0.46
C TRP A 149 -1.09 15.48 0.94
N ILE A 150 -1.83 14.41 1.19
CA ILE A 150 -1.74 13.60 2.40
C ILE A 150 -1.04 12.29 2.01
N GLY A 151 0.16 12.10 2.53
CA GLY A 151 0.97 10.92 2.28
C GLY A 151 1.14 10.07 3.53
N ARG A 152 1.16 8.74 3.34
CA ARG A 152 1.52 7.76 4.36
C ARG A 152 2.93 7.25 4.08
N ASN A 153 3.79 7.33 5.10
CA ASN A 153 5.14 6.79 5.06
C ASN A 153 5.21 5.40 5.73
N SER A 154 6.34 4.72 5.58
CA SER A 154 6.61 3.40 6.14
C SER A 154 7.78 3.38 7.13
N TRP A 155 8.09 4.54 7.74
CA TRP A 155 9.19 4.67 8.72
C TRP A 155 8.77 4.56 10.18
N GLY A 156 7.52 4.12 10.42
CA GLY A 156 6.96 3.99 11.76
C GLY A 156 6.19 5.25 12.21
N ASN A 157 5.37 5.08 13.25
CA ASN A 157 4.50 6.13 13.77
C ASN A 157 5.21 7.23 14.59
N TYR A 158 6.48 7.04 14.91
CA TYR A 158 7.32 8.04 15.58
C TYR A 158 7.85 9.12 14.61
N TRP A 159 7.75 8.88 13.29
CA TRP A 159 8.13 9.83 12.26
C TRP A 159 6.92 10.68 11.83
N GLY A 160 7.17 11.97 11.55
CA GLY A 160 6.16 12.88 11.02
C GLY A 160 4.90 12.98 11.90
N GLU A 161 3.76 13.11 11.28
CA GLU A 161 2.44 13.17 11.91
C GLU A 161 1.90 11.75 12.15
N ASN A 162 2.47 11.01 13.11
CA ASN A 162 2.16 9.60 13.41
C ASN A 162 2.34 8.64 12.20
N GLY A 163 3.42 8.83 11.44
CA GLY A 163 3.71 8.05 10.22
C GLY A 163 3.16 8.67 8.93
N TRP A 164 2.49 9.80 9.04
CA TRP A 164 1.93 10.55 7.93
C TRP A 164 2.69 11.85 7.69
N PHE A 165 2.44 12.45 6.53
CA PHE A 165 2.96 13.76 6.19
C PHE A 165 2.00 14.52 5.28
N ARG A 166 2.14 15.82 5.26
CA ARG A 166 1.48 16.71 4.32
C ARG A 166 2.54 17.43 3.49
N ILE A 167 2.37 17.49 2.20
CA ILE A 167 3.29 18.16 1.27
C ILE A 167 2.52 19.05 0.31
N VAL A 168 3.02 20.25 0.05
CA VAL A 168 2.32 21.25 -0.77
C VAL A 168 2.03 20.74 -2.18
N VAL A 169 0.86 21.11 -2.70
CA VAL A 169 0.45 20.87 -4.11
C VAL A 169 0.91 22.05 -4.97
N GLY A 170 1.21 21.81 -6.23
CA GLY A 170 1.43 22.85 -7.23
C GLY A 170 2.88 23.16 -7.54
N LYS A 171 3.84 22.56 -6.84
CA LYS A 171 5.26 22.82 -7.04
C LYS A 171 6.09 21.58 -7.38
N ASN A 172 5.44 20.42 -7.44
CA ASN A 172 6.10 19.12 -7.63
C ASN A 172 7.22 18.87 -6.61
N ASP A 173 7.02 19.34 -5.38
CA ASP A 173 7.99 19.18 -4.31
C ASP A 173 8.34 17.69 -4.14
N LEU A 174 9.63 17.39 -3.99
CA LEU A 174 10.21 16.04 -3.95
C LEU A 174 9.88 15.17 -5.20
N GLY A 175 9.40 15.75 -6.29
CA GLY A 175 9.02 15.01 -7.51
C GLY A 175 7.74 14.19 -7.41
N ILE A 176 6.92 14.40 -6.37
CA ILE A 176 5.75 13.57 -6.01
C ILE A 176 4.73 13.36 -7.13
N THR A 177 4.62 14.30 -8.08
CA THR A 177 3.66 14.19 -9.18
C THR A 177 4.22 13.53 -10.44
N GLY A 178 5.51 13.17 -10.41
CA GLY A 178 6.25 12.67 -11.58
C GLY A 178 6.13 11.17 -11.82
N SER A 179 5.95 10.38 -10.78
CA SER A 179 5.94 8.92 -10.89
C SER A 179 5.02 8.30 -9.83
N CYS A 180 3.77 8.08 -10.22
CA CYS A 180 2.80 7.39 -9.38
C CYS A 180 2.17 6.20 -10.12
N ASN A 181 1.68 5.24 -9.33
CA ASN A 181 1.05 4.03 -9.80
C ASN A 181 -0.25 3.78 -9.02
N TRP A 182 -1.19 3.15 -9.67
CA TRP A 182 -2.44 2.71 -9.07
C TRP A 182 -2.67 1.22 -9.34
N GLY A 183 -3.42 0.58 -8.47
CA GLY A 183 -3.87 -0.80 -8.62
C GLY A 183 -5.30 -0.95 -8.13
N VAL A 184 -6.09 -1.72 -8.85
CA VAL A 184 -7.47 -2.05 -8.49
C VAL A 184 -7.49 -3.45 -7.91
N PRO A 185 -7.85 -3.63 -6.63
CA PRO A 185 -7.95 -4.96 -6.04
C PRO A 185 -9.15 -5.72 -6.61
N ILE A 186 -9.02 -7.04 -6.76
CA ILE A 186 -10.16 -7.92 -6.96
C ILE A 186 -10.91 -7.99 -5.64
N ILE A 187 -12.15 -7.48 -5.64
CA ILE A 187 -13.04 -7.57 -4.48
C ILE A 187 -14.05 -8.67 -4.78
N ASP A 188 -13.93 -9.80 -4.09
CA ASP A 188 -14.94 -10.84 -4.16
C ASP A 188 -16.15 -10.42 -3.33
N PHE A 189 -17.22 -9.98 -4.00
CA PHE A 189 -18.49 -9.62 -3.38
C PHE A 189 -19.37 -10.84 -3.03
N SER A 190 -18.88 -12.04 -3.16
CA SER A 190 -19.67 -13.25 -2.86
C SER A 190 -20.12 -13.33 -1.38
N CYS A 191 -19.51 -12.52 -0.50
CA CYS A 191 -19.91 -12.35 0.89
C CYS A 191 -20.73 -11.08 1.19
N VAL A 192 -21.21 -10.34 0.20
CA VAL A 192 -22.13 -9.24 0.44
C VAL A 192 -23.52 -9.82 0.65
N CYS A 193 -23.93 -9.96 1.90
CA CYS A 193 -25.32 -10.25 2.24
C CYS A 193 -26.23 -9.22 1.57
N TYR A 194 -27.00 -9.65 0.58
CA TYR A 194 -28.10 -8.90 -0.01
C TYR A 194 -29.11 -8.61 1.10
N LEU A 195 -29.11 -7.42 1.66
CA LEU A 195 -30.23 -6.90 2.44
C LEU A 195 -31.38 -6.62 1.48
N SER A 196 -32.03 -7.68 1.03
CA SER A 196 -33.32 -7.59 0.37
C SER A 196 -34.34 -7.13 1.41
N ASN A 197 -34.98 -6.03 1.11
CA ASN A 197 -36.08 -5.44 1.87
C ASN A 197 -37.30 -6.42 1.90
N ARG A 198 -37.26 -7.41 2.76
CA ARG A 198 -38.48 -8.10 3.25
C ARG A 198 -38.28 -8.51 4.70
N ARG A 199 -39.14 -7.95 5.56
CA ARG A 199 -39.37 -8.45 6.92
C ARG A 199 -39.73 -9.93 6.83
N THR A 200 -38.86 -10.81 7.33
CA THR A 200 -39.18 -12.00 8.14
C THR A 200 -37.97 -12.93 8.18
N GLN A 201 -37.61 -13.33 9.38
CA GLN A 201 -36.72 -14.39 9.81
C GLN A 201 -35.22 -14.23 9.51
N MET A 202 -34.52 -13.78 10.54
CA MET A 202 -33.10 -14.00 10.74
C MET A 202 -32.81 -15.50 10.82
N SER A 203 -32.12 -16.05 9.85
CA SER A 203 -31.31 -17.24 10.04
C SER A 203 -29.85 -16.78 10.06
N SER A 204 -29.28 -16.73 11.25
CA SER A 204 -27.85 -16.56 11.49
C SER A 204 -27.13 -17.78 10.94
N LEU A 205 -26.56 -17.68 9.75
CA LEU A 205 -25.51 -18.60 9.25
C LEU A 205 -24.83 -17.97 8.03
N CYS A 206 -23.88 -17.09 8.26
CA CYS A 206 -22.82 -16.70 7.30
C CYS A 206 -21.90 -15.67 7.96
N CYS A 207 -21.16 -16.06 8.96
CA CYS A 207 -20.01 -15.37 9.49
C CYS A 207 -19.19 -16.34 10.34
N LEU A 208 -18.68 -17.39 9.71
CA LEU A 208 -17.65 -18.26 10.27
C LEU A 208 -17.02 -19.02 9.10
N LEU A 209 -16.03 -18.40 8.50
CA LEU A 209 -14.81 -19.03 7.92
C LEU A 209 -13.83 -17.91 7.63
#